data_c8cf4d6f3e90b55d7bd87c2b581a4f59
#
_entry.id   c8cf4d6f3e90b55d7bd87c2b581a4f59
#
_cell.length_a   1.000
_cell.length_b   1.000
_cell.length_c   1.000
_cell.angle_alpha   90.00
_cell.angle_beta   90.00
_cell.angle_gamma   90.00
#
_symmetry.space_group_name_H-M   'P 1'
#
loop_
_entity.id
_entity.type
_entity.pdbx_description
1 polymer ?
#
loop_
_entity_poly.entity_id
_entity_poly.type
_entity_poly.pdbx_seq_one_letter_code
_entity_poly.pdbx_strand_id
1 'polypeptide(L)'
;MKTTNKLTVPDLISIGVFTALYFVLVTIATFGSAAIAPGFNNVILPAVCALISGCVYMLLAAKLQKFGGISVMGIVMGLFFMTSGHFIISFAANIVMGIVADFVARAGNYKSKKGLLLSYVLFSYGLFGPIIPMWFMKDAYIANLEARGKDAAYIADLFANINMTTFVIAVAATLVCALVGGWFGQKMVKKHFVKAGIV
;
A
#
# COMPACT_ATOMS: atom_id res chain seq x y z
N MET A 1 -32.01 1.26 -14.05
CA MET A 1 -30.81 1.22 -14.91
C MET A 1 -29.88 0.16 -14.37
N LYS A 2 -29.53 -0.86 -15.16
CA LYS A 2 -28.46 -1.82 -14.78
C LYS A 2 -27.14 -1.05 -14.78
N THR A 3 -26.57 -0.80 -13.61
CA THR A 3 -25.22 -0.25 -13.50
C THR A 3 -24.26 -1.26 -14.12
N THR A 4 -23.68 -0.91 -15.25
CA THR A 4 -22.66 -1.74 -15.88
C THR A 4 -21.47 -1.84 -14.94
N ASN A 5 -21.10 -3.06 -14.55
CA ASN A 5 -19.97 -3.34 -13.65
C ASN A 5 -18.60 -3.13 -14.34
N LYS A 6 -18.59 -2.49 -15.51
CA LYS A 6 -17.37 -2.19 -16.29
C LYS A 6 -16.83 -0.81 -15.91
N LEU A 7 -15.52 -0.73 -15.79
CA LEU A 7 -14.83 0.55 -15.62
C LEU A 7 -14.98 1.40 -16.89
N THR A 8 -15.33 2.65 -16.69
CA THR A 8 -15.44 3.66 -17.75
C THR A 8 -14.20 4.55 -17.79
N VAL A 9 -14.03 5.35 -18.83
CA VAL A 9 -12.92 6.30 -18.93
C VAL A 9 -12.87 7.27 -17.74
N PRO A 10 -13.98 7.87 -17.27
CA PRO A 10 -13.99 8.67 -16.06
C PRO A 10 -13.59 7.90 -14.79
N ASP A 11 -13.91 6.60 -14.70
CA ASP A 11 -13.46 5.75 -13.59
C ASP A 11 -11.93 5.61 -13.63
N LEU A 12 -11.35 5.34 -14.80
CA LEU A 12 -9.89 5.22 -14.95
C LEU A 12 -9.15 6.52 -14.62
N ILE A 13 -9.70 7.67 -15.01
CA ILE A 13 -9.17 8.99 -14.62
C ILE A 13 -9.19 9.12 -13.09
N SER A 14 -10.31 8.76 -12.46
CA SER A 14 -10.42 8.81 -10.99
C SER A 14 -9.40 7.88 -10.33
N ILE A 15 -9.24 6.65 -10.82
CA ILE A 15 -8.22 5.71 -10.33
C ILE A 15 -6.82 6.33 -10.45
N GLY A 16 -6.48 6.94 -11.58
CA GLY A 16 -5.21 7.59 -11.81
C GLY A 16 -4.94 8.70 -10.79
N VAL A 17 -5.92 9.57 -10.55
CA VAL A 17 -5.80 10.66 -9.57
C VAL A 17 -5.60 10.12 -8.16
N PHE A 18 -6.41 9.17 -7.71
CA PHE A 18 -6.27 8.60 -6.36
C PHE A 18 -4.99 7.79 -6.20
N THR A 19 -4.54 7.11 -7.25
CA THR A 19 -3.24 6.42 -7.24
C THR A 19 -2.09 7.41 -7.12
N ALA A 20 -2.12 8.52 -7.85
CA ALA A 20 -1.13 9.59 -7.72
C ALA A 20 -1.10 10.18 -6.30
N LEU A 21 -2.25 10.44 -5.71
CA LEU A 21 -2.35 10.90 -4.30
C LEU A 21 -1.78 9.84 -3.34
N TYR A 22 -2.05 8.56 -3.58
CA TYR A 22 -1.49 7.49 -2.77
C TYR A 22 0.04 7.45 -2.87
N PHE A 23 0.61 7.63 -4.08
CA PHE A 23 2.06 7.75 -4.27
C PHE A 23 2.68 8.92 -3.50
N VAL A 24 2.04 10.08 -3.51
CA VAL A 24 2.50 11.23 -2.71
C VAL A 24 2.58 10.86 -1.23
N LEU A 25 1.56 10.17 -0.70
CA LEU A 25 1.57 9.73 0.69
C LEU A 25 2.64 8.67 0.97
N VAL A 26 2.86 7.71 0.06
CA VAL A 26 3.95 6.73 0.16
C VAL A 26 5.30 7.44 0.18
N THR A 27 5.50 8.45 -0.66
CA THR A 27 6.71 9.27 -0.70
C THR A 27 6.93 10.02 0.62
N ILE A 28 5.88 10.66 1.15
CA ILE A 28 5.93 11.34 2.46
C ILE A 28 6.26 10.34 3.57
N ALA A 29 5.65 9.14 3.56
CA ALA A 29 5.95 8.09 4.53
C ALA A 29 7.41 7.62 4.42
N THR A 30 7.94 7.46 3.21
CA THR A 30 9.32 7.01 2.96
C THR A 30 10.33 7.99 3.54
N PHE A 31 10.22 9.26 3.20
CA PHE A 31 11.14 10.28 3.71
C PHE A 31 10.91 10.58 5.20
N GLY A 32 9.65 10.59 5.63
CA GLY A 32 9.30 10.79 7.05
C GLY A 32 9.84 9.68 7.94
N SER A 33 9.66 8.42 7.57
CA SER A 33 10.18 7.29 8.35
C SER A 33 11.72 7.25 8.36
N ALA A 34 12.36 7.61 7.24
CA ALA A 34 13.82 7.71 7.17
C ALA A 34 14.38 8.84 8.06
N ALA A 35 13.67 9.96 8.17
CA ALA A 35 14.07 11.08 9.02
C ALA A 35 13.87 10.78 10.51
N ILE A 36 12.78 10.07 10.88
CA ILE A 36 12.42 9.80 12.27
C ILE A 36 13.22 8.62 12.83
N ALA A 37 13.41 7.57 12.05
CA ALA A 37 14.06 6.34 12.49
C ALA A 37 14.92 5.72 11.35
N PRO A 38 16.06 6.32 11.00
CA PRO A 38 16.85 5.91 9.84
C PRO A 38 17.23 4.43 9.87
N GLY A 39 17.68 3.90 11.01
CA GLY A 39 18.06 2.49 11.15
C GLY A 39 16.88 1.50 11.18
N PHE A 40 15.65 1.97 11.31
CA PHE A 40 14.42 1.17 11.32
C PHE A 40 13.47 1.50 10.16
N ASN A 41 13.88 2.35 9.24
CA ASN A 41 13.03 2.84 8.16
C ASN A 41 12.29 1.71 7.44
N ASN A 42 12.97 0.67 7.01
CA ASN A 42 12.36 -0.44 6.26
C ASN A 42 11.36 -1.26 7.11
N VAL A 43 11.55 -1.28 8.42
CA VAL A 43 10.65 -1.99 9.36
C VAL A 43 9.33 -1.23 9.55
N ILE A 44 9.41 0.10 9.71
CA ILE A 44 8.24 0.93 10.04
C ILE A 44 7.52 1.49 8.82
N LEU A 45 8.16 1.55 7.65
CA LEU A 45 7.64 2.16 6.44
C LEU A 45 6.24 1.65 6.04
N PRO A 46 5.96 0.33 5.98
CA PRO A 46 4.61 -0.14 5.63
C PRO A 46 3.55 0.31 6.63
N ALA A 47 3.91 0.37 7.93
CA ALA A 47 3.00 0.82 8.98
C ALA A 47 2.67 2.31 8.85
N VAL A 48 3.68 3.16 8.61
CA VAL A 48 3.48 4.60 8.39
C VAL A 48 2.66 4.86 7.15
N CYS A 49 2.96 4.17 6.03
CA CYS A 49 2.14 4.24 4.81
C CYS A 49 0.68 3.86 5.08
N ALA A 50 0.46 2.74 5.78
CA ALA A 50 -0.87 2.26 6.10
C ALA A 50 -1.64 3.21 7.04
N LEU A 51 -0.95 3.96 7.90
CA LEU A 51 -1.58 4.93 8.78
C LEU A 51 -2.14 6.13 8.01
N ILE A 52 -1.34 6.70 7.10
CA ILE A 52 -1.68 7.97 6.44
C ILE A 52 -2.49 7.80 5.15
N SER A 53 -2.38 6.65 4.46
CA SER A 53 -3.00 6.47 3.13
C SER A 53 -4.46 5.99 3.18
N GLY A 54 -4.99 5.67 4.36
CA GLY A 54 -6.34 5.11 4.52
C GLY A 54 -7.45 6.01 3.96
N CYS A 55 -7.31 7.33 4.07
CA CYS A 55 -8.30 8.27 3.53
C CYS A 55 -8.40 8.17 2.00
N VAL A 56 -7.28 8.15 1.31
CA VAL A 56 -7.23 8.06 -0.17
C VAL A 56 -7.81 6.75 -0.65
N TYR A 57 -7.46 5.64 0.00
CA TYR A 57 -8.02 4.33 -0.32
C TYR A 57 -9.54 4.28 -0.13
N MET A 58 -10.04 4.77 0.99
CA MET A 58 -11.48 4.77 1.28
C MET A 58 -12.25 5.69 0.35
N LEU A 59 -11.65 6.81 -0.09
CA LEU A 59 -12.23 7.70 -1.09
C LEU A 59 -12.36 7.02 -2.45
N LEU A 60 -11.30 6.34 -2.91
CA LEU A 60 -11.33 5.57 -4.16
C LEU A 60 -12.46 4.53 -4.12
N ALA A 61 -12.50 3.73 -3.05
CA ALA A 61 -13.51 2.68 -2.89
C ALA A 61 -14.94 3.25 -2.85
N ALA A 62 -15.16 4.36 -2.13
CA ALA A 62 -16.45 5.00 -2.02
C ALA A 62 -16.92 5.64 -3.34
N LYS A 63 -15.99 6.24 -4.09
CA LYS A 63 -16.29 6.90 -5.36
C LYS A 63 -16.63 5.93 -6.47
N LEU A 64 -15.86 4.84 -6.60
CA LEU A 64 -16.03 3.91 -7.71
C LEU A 64 -17.11 2.86 -7.47
N GLN A 65 -17.07 2.22 -6.31
CA GLN A 65 -17.97 1.11 -5.94
C GLN A 65 -18.06 0.01 -7.04
N LYS A 66 -16.98 -0.19 -7.80
CA LYS A 66 -16.87 -1.12 -8.93
C LYS A 66 -15.62 -1.97 -8.79
N PHE A 67 -15.74 -3.25 -9.17
CA PHE A 67 -14.58 -4.14 -9.24
C PHE A 67 -13.57 -3.65 -10.28
N GLY A 68 -12.31 -3.78 -9.98
CA GLY A 68 -11.19 -3.35 -10.80
C GLY A 68 -10.54 -2.06 -10.31
N GLY A 69 -11.23 -1.21 -9.55
CA GLY A 69 -10.67 0.06 -9.10
C GLY A 69 -9.46 -0.10 -8.17
N ILE A 70 -9.60 -0.91 -7.16
CA ILE A 70 -8.52 -1.23 -6.21
C ILE A 70 -7.46 -2.11 -6.88
N SER A 71 -7.88 -3.06 -7.71
CA SER A 71 -6.97 -3.92 -8.48
C SER A 71 -6.05 -3.10 -9.38
N VAL A 72 -6.60 -2.15 -10.15
CA VAL A 72 -5.81 -1.28 -11.04
C VAL A 72 -4.84 -0.42 -10.22
N MET A 73 -5.26 0.13 -9.09
CA MET A 73 -4.37 0.85 -8.18
C MET A 73 -3.20 -0.04 -7.72
N GLY A 74 -3.46 -1.28 -7.31
CA GLY A 74 -2.42 -2.24 -6.91
C GLY A 74 -1.47 -2.61 -8.06
N ILE A 75 -2.00 -2.76 -9.28
CA ILE A 75 -1.20 -3.03 -10.50
C ILE A 75 -0.27 -1.84 -10.80
N VAL A 76 -0.80 -0.61 -10.77
CA VAL A 76 0.00 0.61 -11.03
C VAL A 76 1.09 0.77 -9.98
N MET A 77 0.78 0.52 -8.69
CA MET A 77 1.78 0.50 -7.62
C MET A 77 2.87 -0.55 -7.86
N GLY A 78 2.47 -1.77 -8.25
CA GLY A 78 3.41 -2.83 -8.57
C GLY A 78 4.33 -2.48 -9.74
N LEU A 79 3.78 -1.96 -10.84
CA LEU A 79 4.54 -1.52 -12.02
C LEU A 79 5.54 -0.41 -11.65
N PHE A 80 5.14 0.53 -10.81
CA PHE A 80 6.05 1.57 -10.33
C PHE A 80 7.24 0.98 -9.58
N PHE A 81 7.02 0.06 -8.64
CA PHE A 81 8.12 -0.58 -7.91
C PHE A 81 9.03 -1.39 -8.84
N MET A 82 8.47 -2.05 -9.86
CA MET A 82 9.26 -2.76 -10.87
C MET A 82 10.18 -1.80 -11.64
N THR A 83 9.64 -0.67 -12.11
CA THR A 83 10.41 0.31 -12.89
C THR A 83 11.38 1.12 -12.03
N SER A 84 11.13 1.23 -10.72
CA SER A 84 12.01 1.91 -9.75
C SER A 84 13.20 1.04 -9.29
N GLY A 85 13.40 -0.15 -9.89
CA GLY A 85 14.52 -1.03 -9.58
C GLY A 85 14.38 -1.82 -8.29
N HIS A 86 13.17 -1.95 -7.74
CA HIS A 86 12.91 -2.83 -6.61
C HIS A 86 12.90 -4.30 -7.05
N PHE A 87 13.04 -5.20 -6.10
CA PHE A 87 13.02 -6.64 -6.36
C PHE A 87 11.71 -7.09 -7.02
N ILE A 88 11.74 -8.06 -7.92
CA ILE A 88 10.58 -8.49 -8.72
C ILE A 88 9.37 -8.91 -7.87
N ILE A 89 9.59 -9.42 -6.65
CA ILE A 89 8.52 -9.76 -5.69
C ILE A 89 7.67 -8.52 -5.34
N SER A 90 8.23 -7.31 -5.40
CA SER A 90 7.50 -6.06 -5.15
C SER A 90 6.32 -5.87 -6.08
N PHE A 91 6.52 -6.19 -7.34
CA PHE A 91 5.49 -6.14 -8.36
C PHE A 91 4.37 -7.16 -8.07
N ALA A 92 4.75 -8.43 -7.85
CA ALA A 92 3.79 -9.51 -7.62
C ALA A 92 2.95 -9.28 -6.36
N ALA A 93 3.57 -8.88 -5.25
CA ALA A 93 2.88 -8.65 -3.98
C ALA A 93 1.81 -7.56 -4.10
N ASN A 94 2.12 -6.42 -4.73
CA ASN A 94 1.16 -5.33 -4.89
C ASN A 94 -0.02 -5.72 -5.78
N ILE A 95 0.22 -6.47 -6.86
CA ILE A 95 -0.86 -6.96 -7.74
C ILE A 95 -1.76 -7.94 -6.99
N VAL A 96 -1.16 -8.97 -6.37
CA VAL A 96 -1.92 -10.00 -5.67
C VAL A 96 -2.75 -9.38 -4.55
N MET A 97 -2.13 -8.57 -3.69
CA MET A 97 -2.84 -7.95 -2.57
C MET A 97 -3.87 -6.92 -3.04
N GLY A 98 -3.62 -6.20 -4.13
CA GLY A 98 -4.60 -5.30 -4.74
C GLY A 98 -5.83 -6.04 -5.25
N ILE A 99 -5.65 -7.16 -5.95
CA ILE A 99 -6.75 -8.00 -6.46
C ILE A 99 -7.53 -8.62 -5.30
N VAL A 100 -6.84 -9.21 -4.31
CA VAL A 100 -7.48 -9.83 -3.14
C VAL A 100 -8.28 -8.79 -2.34
N ALA A 101 -7.71 -7.60 -2.13
CA ALA A 101 -8.39 -6.50 -1.47
C ALA A 101 -9.67 -6.08 -2.20
N ASP A 102 -9.62 -6.02 -3.53
CA ASP A 102 -10.78 -5.66 -4.36
C ASP A 102 -11.89 -6.72 -4.29
N PHE A 103 -11.55 -8.01 -4.29
CA PHE A 103 -12.52 -9.08 -4.05
C PHE A 103 -13.20 -8.96 -2.69
N VAL A 104 -12.44 -8.66 -1.63
CA VAL A 104 -12.99 -8.46 -0.27
C VAL A 104 -13.90 -7.23 -0.22
N ALA A 105 -13.51 -6.12 -0.84
CA ALA A 105 -14.35 -4.93 -0.95
C ALA A 105 -15.65 -5.22 -1.71
N ARG A 106 -15.54 -5.96 -2.84
CA ARG A 106 -16.68 -6.38 -3.66
C ARG A 106 -17.66 -7.27 -2.89
N ALA A 107 -17.17 -8.21 -2.07
CA ALA A 107 -18.03 -9.08 -1.26
C ALA A 107 -18.95 -8.27 -0.31
N GLY A 108 -18.52 -7.08 0.12
CA GLY A 108 -19.31 -6.12 0.88
C GLY A 108 -20.00 -5.06 0.02
N ASN A 109 -20.06 -5.24 -1.32
CA ASN A 109 -20.60 -4.25 -2.29
C ASN A 109 -20.00 -2.85 -2.11
N TYR A 110 -18.72 -2.76 -1.69
CA TYR A 110 -18.01 -1.50 -1.39
C TYR A 110 -18.70 -0.59 -0.35
N LYS A 111 -19.68 -1.14 0.40
CA LYS A 111 -20.48 -0.41 1.41
C LYS A 111 -20.27 -0.93 2.82
N SER A 112 -19.84 -2.19 2.96
CA SER A 112 -19.56 -2.79 4.26
C SER A 112 -18.33 -2.14 4.89
N LYS A 113 -18.52 -1.45 6.03
CA LYS A 113 -17.41 -0.82 6.77
C LYS A 113 -16.33 -1.82 7.17
N LYS A 114 -16.74 -2.99 7.69
CA LYS A 114 -15.82 -4.06 8.09
C LYS A 114 -15.11 -4.66 6.86
N GLY A 115 -15.85 -4.89 5.77
CA GLY A 115 -15.29 -5.39 4.52
C GLY A 115 -14.27 -4.45 3.91
N LEU A 116 -14.57 -3.15 3.84
CA LEU A 116 -13.62 -2.13 3.36
C LEU A 116 -12.38 -1.99 4.27
N LEU A 117 -12.57 -2.12 5.58
CA LEU A 117 -11.44 -2.07 6.51
C LEU A 117 -10.51 -3.27 6.32
N LEU A 118 -11.07 -4.49 6.22
CA LEU A 118 -10.30 -5.70 5.93
C LEU A 118 -9.61 -5.61 4.55
N SER A 119 -10.32 -5.12 3.55
CA SER A 119 -9.79 -4.86 2.21
C SER A 119 -8.58 -3.92 2.27
N TYR A 120 -8.66 -2.85 3.04
CA TYR A 120 -7.53 -1.91 3.21
C TYR A 120 -6.35 -2.55 3.94
N VAL A 121 -6.60 -3.33 4.98
CA VAL A 121 -5.53 -4.10 5.67
C VAL A 121 -4.79 -4.98 4.68
N LEU A 122 -5.51 -5.75 3.87
CA LEU A 122 -4.90 -6.62 2.85
C LEU A 122 -4.11 -5.80 1.82
N PHE A 123 -4.68 -4.70 1.31
CA PHE A 123 -3.99 -3.82 0.37
C PHE A 123 -2.68 -3.27 0.94
N SER A 124 -2.69 -2.88 2.21
CA SER A 124 -1.50 -2.33 2.90
C SER A 124 -0.35 -3.33 2.97
N TYR A 125 -0.63 -4.63 3.04
CA TYR A 125 0.41 -5.67 2.98
C TYR A 125 1.08 -5.79 1.61
N GLY A 126 0.52 -5.25 0.54
CA GLY A 126 1.21 -5.12 -0.75
C GLY A 126 2.54 -4.37 -0.63
N LEU A 127 2.62 -3.40 0.28
CA LEU A 127 3.84 -2.61 0.54
C LEU A 127 5.00 -3.43 1.17
N PHE A 128 4.74 -4.65 1.62
CA PHE A 128 5.81 -5.56 2.02
C PHE A 128 6.59 -6.13 0.83
N GLY A 129 6.04 -6.11 -0.38
CA GLY A 129 6.72 -6.62 -1.57
C GLY A 129 8.15 -6.13 -1.72
N PRO A 130 8.43 -4.82 -1.65
CA PRO A 130 9.80 -4.27 -1.77
C PRO A 130 10.76 -4.71 -0.67
N ILE A 131 10.27 -5.02 0.53
CA ILE A 131 11.11 -5.24 1.71
C ILE A 131 11.16 -6.69 2.18
N ILE A 132 10.16 -7.51 1.86
CA ILE A 132 10.09 -8.92 2.28
C ILE A 132 11.35 -9.73 1.92
N PRO A 133 12.00 -9.50 0.75
CA PRO A 133 13.23 -10.20 0.41
C PRO A 133 14.39 -9.96 1.37
N MET A 134 14.37 -8.87 2.13
CA MET A 134 15.41 -8.58 3.14
C MET A 134 15.43 -9.64 4.25
N TRP A 135 14.30 -10.24 4.57
CA TRP A 135 14.18 -11.29 5.60
C TRP A 135 14.35 -12.71 5.05
N PHE A 136 13.84 -12.97 3.85
CA PHE A 136 13.72 -14.34 3.33
C PHE A 136 14.64 -14.66 2.16
N MET A 137 15.24 -13.63 1.51
CA MET A 137 16.09 -13.76 0.33
C MET A 137 17.31 -12.83 0.44
N LYS A 138 17.96 -12.84 1.61
CA LYS A 138 19.01 -11.89 1.97
C LYS A 138 20.13 -11.81 0.93
N ASP A 139 20.67 -12.97 0.53
CA ASP A 139 21.81 -13.01 -0.40
C ASP A 139 21.45 -12.45 -1.77
N ALA A 140 20.26 -12.79 -2.29
CA ALA A 140 19.77 -12.26 -3.55
C ALA A 140 19.49 -10.75 -3.47
N TYR A 141 19.03 -10.26 -2.31
CA TYR A 141 18.79 -8.84 -2.08
C TYR A 141 20.12 -8.07 -2.01
N ILE A 142 21.14 -8.61 -1.33
CA ILE A 142 22.49 -8.04 -1.26
C ILE A 142 23.08 -7.95 -2.67
N ALA A 143 23.05 -9.04 -3.44
CA ALA A 143 23.56 -9.05 -4.82
C ALA A 143 22.87 -7.99 -5.70
N ASN A 144 21.57 -7.77 -5.51
CA ASN A 144 20.84 -6.71 -6.21
C ASN A 144 21.30 -5.30 -5.79
N LEU A 145 21.59 -5.09 -4.51
CA LEU A 145 22.12 -3.81 -4.02
C LEU A 145 23.53 -3.54 -4.55
N GLU A 146 24.40 -4.53 -4.54
CA GLU A 146 25.77 -4.45 -5.11
C GLU A 146 25.73 -4.13 -6.61
N ALA A 147 24.87 -4.81 -7.37
CA ALA A 147 24.65 -4.53 -8.79
C ALA A 147 24.15 -3.08 -9.05
N ARG A 148 23.53 -2.45 -8.07
CA ARG A 148 23.10 -1.04 -8.09
C ARG A 148 24.15 -0.07 -7.53
N GLY A 149 25.39 -0.53 -7.29
CA GLY A 149 26.51 0.28 -6.82
C GLY A 149 26.44 0.68 -5.36
N LYS A 150 25.68 -0.06 -4.52
CA LYS A 150 25.67 0.16 -3.07
C LYS A 150 26.91 -0.47 -2.44
N ASP A 151 27.58 0.28 -1.56
CA ASP A 151 28.77 -0.19 -0.87
C ASP A 151 28.43 -1.09 0.34
N ALA A 152 29.46 -1.75 0.86
CA ALA A 152 29.34 -2.67 1.98
C ALA A 152 28.87 -1.97 3.27
N ALA A 153 29.22 -0.70 3.48
CA ALA A 153 28.82 0.05 4.65
C ALA A 153 27.30 0.33 4.63
N TYR A 154 26.77 0.74 3.48
CA TYR A 154 25.33 0.92 3.30
C TYR A 154 24.57 -0.40 3.51
N ILE A 155 25.09 -1.51 2.96
CA ILE A 155 24.46 -2.83 3.09
C ILE A 155 24.45 -3.28 4.56
N ALA A 156 25.57 -3.11 5.27
CA ALA A 156 25.68 -3.46 6.68
C ALA A 156 24.68 -2.67 7.54
N ASP A 157 24.57 -1.36 7.33
CA ASP A 157 23.60 -0.50 8.04
C ASP A 157 22.17 -0.90 7.75
N LEU A 158 21.83 -1.15 6.48
CA LEU A 158 20.50 -1.59 6.06
C LEU A 158 20.05 -2.88 6.76
N PHE A 159 20.98 -3.85 6.91
CA PHE A 159 20.68 -5.15 7.51
C PHE A 159 20.89 -5.20 9.04
N ALA A 160 21.38 -4.14 9.67
CA ALA A 160 21.65 -4.10 11.12
C ALA A 160 20.42 -4.46 11.97
N ASN A 161 19.23 -4.07 11.52
CA ASN A 161 17.97 -4.28 12.24
C ASN A 161 17.05 -5.31 11.56
N ILE A 162 17.52 -6.06 10.57
CA ILE A 162 16.72 -7.06 9.85
C ILE A 162 16.86 -8.44 10.52
N ASN A 163 15.88 -8.81 11.28
CA ASN A 163 15.78 -10.10 11.98
C ASN A 163 14.31 -10.50 12.15
N MET A 164 14.03 -11.73 12.61
CA MET A 164 12.66 -12.25 12.71
C MET A 164 11.79 -11.44 13.68
N THR A 165 12.37 -10.89 14.74
CA THR A 165 11.65 -10.04 15.70
C THR A 165 11.15 -8.77 15.02
N THR A 166 12.01 -8.09 14.25
CA THR A 166 11.63 -6.89 13.50
C THR A 166 10.63 -7.19 12.37
N PHE A 167 10.68 -8.37 11.78
CA PHE A 167 9.64 -8.82 10.85
C PHE A 167 8.26 -8.90 11.52
N VAL A 168 8.17 -9.57 12.66
CA VAL A 168 6.91 -9.67 13.43
C VAL A 168 6.40 -8.29 13.85
N ILE A 169 7.31 -7.42 14.30
CA ILE A 169 6.96 -6.03 14.64
C ILE A 169 6.41 -5.29 13.42
N ALA A 170 7.06 -5.39 12.25
CA ALA A 170 6.61 -4.74 11.03
C ALA A 170 5.20 -5.20 10.62
N VAL A 171 4.96 -6.53 10.67
CA VAL A 171 3.64 -7.12 10.35
C VAL A 171 2.57 -6.62 11.33
N ALA A 172 2.83 -6.70 12.63
CA ALA A 172 1.88 -6.28 13.66
C ALA A 172 1.61 -4.76 13.62
N ALA A 173 2.66 -3.96 13.49
CA ALA A 173 2.53 -2.51 13.37
C ALA A 173 1.72 -2.11 12.13
N THR A 174 1.95 -2.76 10.99
CA THR A 174 1.18 -2.50 9.77
C THR A 174 -0.29 -2.86 9.94
N LEU A 175 -0.60 -3.98 10.61
CA LEU A 175 -1.99 -4.35 10.93
C LEU A 175 -2.68 -3.25 11.74
N VAL A 176 -2.07 -2.84 12.85
CA VAL A 176 -2.63 -1.81 13.73
C VAL A 176 -2.78 -0.48 13.00
N CYS A 177 -1.75 -0.05 12.28
CA CYS A 177 -1.78 1.21 11.52
C CYS A 177 -2.80 1.19 10.37
N ALA A 178 -2.95 0.05 9.67
CA ALA A 178 -3.97 -0.10 8.64
C ALA A 178 -5.40 -0.05 9.21
N LEU A 179 -5.63 -0.67 10.37
CA LEU A 179 -6.92 -0.59 11.05
C LEU A 179 -7.24 0.85 11.48
N VAL A 180 -6.28 1.55 12.06
CA VAL A 180 -6.45 2.95 12.51
C VAL A 180 -6.61 3.89 11.31
N GLY A 181 -5.72 3.81 10.32
CA GLY A 181 -5.75 4.64 9.11
C GLY A 181 -7.00 4.40 8.28
N GLY A 182 -7.42 3.13 8.13
CA GLY A 182 -8.64 2.77 7.43
C GLY A 182 -9.91 3.26 8.15
N TRP A 183 -9.98 3.10 9.47
CA TRP A 183 -11.08 3.62 10.28
C TRP A 183 -11.16 5.15 10.20
N PHE A 184 -10.03 5.83 10.34
CA PHE A 184 -9.95 7.29 10.17
C PHE A 184 -10.40 7.71 8.77
N GLY A 185 -9.92 7.01 7.73
CA GLY A 185 -10.34 7.24 6.35
C GLY A 185 -11.84 7.11 6.15
N GLN A 186 -12.48 6.08 6.71
CA GLN A 186 -13.94 5.92 6.66
C GLN A 186 -14.68 7.07 7.35
N LYS A 187 -14.17 7.55 8.49
CA LYS A 187 -14.75 8.73 9.17
C LYS A 187 -14.65 9.99 8.33
N MET A 188 -13.48 10.23 7.72
CA MET A 188 -13.24 11.38 6.86
C MET A 188 -14.15 11.38 5.63
N VAL A 189 -14.28 10.22 4.96
CA VAL A 189 -15.18 10.06 3.82
C VAL A 189 -16.62 10.42 4.22
N LYS A 190 -17.13 9.84 5.30
CA LYS A 190 -18.51 10.11 5.76
C LYS A 190 -18.71 11.57 6.17
N LYS A 191 -17.76 12.17 6.89
CA LYS A 191 -17.94 13.52 7.46
C LYS A 191 -17.83 14.63 6.44
N HIS A 192 -16.89 14.50 5.49
CA HIS A 192 -16.54 15.60 4.59
C HIS A 192 -16.97 15.34 3.14
N PHE A 193 -16.72 14.16 2.61
CA PHE A 193 -16.88 13.90 1.17
C PHE A 193 -18.32 13.50 0.79
N VAL A 194 -19.00 12.72 1.61
CA VAL A 194 -20.43 12.42 1.41
C VAL A 194 -21.28 13.69 1.58
N LYS A 195 -20.99 14.52 2.59
CA LYS A 195 -21.70 15.78 2.82
C LYS A 195 -21.46 16.81 1.72
N ALA A 196 -20.29 16.77 1.10
CA ALA A 196 -19.95 17.67 -0.02
C ALA A 196 -20.44 17.14 -1.38
N GLY A 197 -21.11 15.98 -1.43
CA GLY A 197 -21.61 15.38 -2.68
C GLY A 197 -20.51 14.89 -3.62
N ILE A 198 -19.30 14.61 -3.10
CA ILE A 198 -18.14 14.15 -3.90
C ILE A 198 -18.20 12.63 -4.12
N VAL A 199 -18.81 11.91 -3.17
CA VAL A 199 -19.01 10.45 -3.16
C VAL A 199 -20.37 10.10 -2.57
#